data_d86c7871c26fb3e7cc0806f3736ef7a9
#
_entry.id   d86c7871c26fb3e7cc0806f3736ef7a9
#
_cell.length_a   1.000
_cell.length_b   1.000
_cell.length_c   1.000
_cell.angle_alpha   90.00
_cell.angle_beta   90.00
_cell.angle_gamma   90.00
#
_symmetry.space_group_name_H-M   'P 1'
#
loop_
_entity.id
_entity.type
_entity.pdbx_description
1 polymer ?
#
loop_
_entity_poly.entity_id
_entity_poly.type
_entity_poly.pdbx_seq_one_letter_code
_entity_poly.pdbx_strand_id
1 'polypeptide(L)'
;MKIARVFPRKTSMSPTDALAFFGPPTIENIADCIKENVTEVHISVTFTWDIEKAEDLYYAWQILGVPVEVGGPAFDDRMGDFTPGLYLRDGMIFTSRGCTKDCWFCSVPRCAHGEIKELPIVDGWNILDDNILGTSEAHFRAVCDMLKRQKHRSVFTGGLEPALLQQWQADLLYEVKPARLYTAYDTRDDLEPLIEMGKKLRAAGFRPSSHTMCCYVLCGYDGDSFEDAEKRLVQTMQAGFVPYAMLFRGEDGKYDPEWRRFQREWCRPIITGKKFNEYWLAQNDT
;
A
#
# COMPACT_ATOMS: atom_id res chain seq x y z
N MET A 1 -17.26 8.14 22.28
CA MET A 1 -17.87 8.08 20.96
C MET A 1 -17.62 6.70 20.39
N LYS A 2 -18.64 5.94 19.97
CA LYS A 2 -18.50 4.64 19.31
C LYS A 2 -18.96 4.75 17.87
N ILE A 3 -18.09 4.39 16.94
CA ILE A 3 -18.30 4.56 15.51
C ILE A 3 -18.47 3.19 14.86
N ALA A 4 -19.57 2.98 14.15
CA ALA A 4 -19.70 1.88 13.21
C ALA A 4 -18.99 2.25 11.90
N ARG A 5 -18.04 1.42 11.47
CA ARG A 5 -17.30 1.64 10.22
C ARG A 5 -17.83 0.73 9.15
N VAL A 6 -18.30 1.32 8.07
CA VAL A 6 -18.92 0.65 6.94
C VAL A 6 -18.04 0.77 5.70
N PHE A 7 -17.86 -0.32 4.99
CA PHE A 7 -17.03 -0.39 3.80
C PHE A 7 -17.84 -0.96 2.62
N PRO A 8 -17.78 -0.37 1.43
CA PRO A 8 -18.42 -0.92 0.24
C PRO A 8 -17.94 -2.32 -0.12
N ARG A 9 -16.71 -2.67 0.29
CA ARG A 9 -16.11 -4.01 0.12
C ARG A 9 -15.11 -4.35 1.22
N LYS A 10 -14.96 -5.64 1.49
CA LYS A 10 -13.90 -6.15 2.35
C LYS A 10 -12.58 -6.27 1.59
N THR A 11 -11.49 -5.83 2.19
CA THR A 11 -10.12 -5.98 1.68
C THR A 11 -9.24 -6.68 2.74
N SER A 12 -8.02 -7.04 2.38
CA SER A 12 -7.04 -7.57 3.34
C SER A 12 -6.62 -6.54 4.40
N MET A 13 -6.87 -5.26 4.15
CA MET A 13 -6.52 -4.15 5.06
C MET A 13 -7.69 -3.70 5.93
N SER A 14 -8.92 -4.15 5.65
CA SER A 14 -10.11 -3.77 6.41
C SER A 14 -10.02 -4.23 7.86
N PRO A 15 -10.55 -3.44 8.82
CA PRO A 15 -10.67 -3.85 10.21
C PRO A 15 -11.47 -5.16 10.34
N THR A 16 -11.27 -5.87 11.44
CA THR A 16 -11.91 -7.18 11.70
C THR A 16 -12.64 -7.26 13.03
N ASP A 17 -12.77 -6.13 13.70
CA ASP A 17 -13.51 -6.04 14.96
C ASP A 17 -15.05 -5.97 14.74
N ALA A 18 -15.80 -6.04 15.84
CA ALA A 18 -17.26 -6.17 15.83
C ALA A 18 -18.03 -4.97 15.25
N LEU A 19 -17.39 -3.78 15.12
CA LEU A 19 -18.01 -2.57 14.57
C LEU A 19 -17.52 -2.25 13.15
N ALA A 20 -16.90 -3.21 12.45
CA ALA A 20 -16.50 -3.09 11.05
C ALA A 20 -17.47 -3.91 10.17
N PHE A 21 -18.26 -3.24 9.36
CA PHE A 21 -19.33 -3.82 8.54
C PHE A 21 -19.01 -3.68 7.05
N PHE A 22 -19.55 -4.61 6.23
CA PHE A 22 -19.30 -4.66 4.79
C PHE A 22 -20.62 -4.76 4.04
N GLY A 23 -20.97 -3.69 3.30
CA GLY A 23 -22.23 -3.59 2.57
C GLY A 23 -23.40 -3.05 3.41
N PRO A 24 -24.65 -3.24 2.96
CA PRO A 24 -25.85 -2.74 3.63
C PRO A 24 -26.06 -3.40 5.00
N PRO A 25 -26.77 -2.74 5.94
CA PRO A 25 -27.00 -3.27 7.27
C PRO A 25 -27.88 -4.52 7.24
N THR A 26 -27.54 -5.52 8.03
CA THR A 26 -28.41 -6.65 8.36
C THR A 26 -29.08 -6.42 9.71
N ILE A 27 -30.09 -7.20 10.04
CA ILE A 27 -30.75 -7.15 11.37
C ILE A 27 -29.72 -7.38 12.50
N GLU A 28 -28.78 -8.28 12.28
CA GLU A 28 -27.70 -8.58 13.23
C GLU A 28 -26.76 -7.38 13.40
N ASN A 29 -26.35 -6.74 12.31
CA ASN A 29 -25.50 -5.54 12.36
C ASN A 29 -26.18 -4.40 13.13
N ILE A 30 -27.50 -4.20 12.91
CA ILE A 30 -28.28 -3.20 13.62
C ILE A 30 -28.34 -3.52 15.13
N ALA A 31 -28.60 -4.78 15.47
CA ALA A 31 -28.63 -5.23 16.86
C ALA A 31 -27.26 -5.03 17.56
N ASP A 32 -26.16 -5.34 16.89
CA ASP A 32 -24.80 -5.11 17.40
C ASP A 32 -24.54 -3.61 17.62
N CYS A 33 -24.92 -2.75 16.68
CA CYS A 33 -24.78 -1.31 16.82
C CYS A 33 -25.58 -0.76 18.02
N ILE A 34 -26.81 -1.22 18.22
CA ILE A 34 -27.65 -0.81 19.37
C ILE A 34 -27.01 -1.28 20.67
N LYS A 35 -26.61 -2.56 20.76
CA LYS A 35 -25.95 -3.15 21.94
C LYS A 35 -24.69 -2.40 22.32
N GLU A 36 -23.90 -2.02 21.34
CA GLU A 36 -22.64 -1.30 21.53
C GLU A 36 -22.84 0.21 21.75
N ASN A 37 -24.06 0.73 21.70
CA ASN A 37 -24.40 2.15 21.80
C ASN A 37 -23.61 2.98 20.77
N VAL A 38 -23.67 2.58 19.51
CA VAL A 38 -23.07 3.31 18.39
C VAL A 38 -23.69 4.72 18.31
N THR A 39 -22.86 5.73 18.18
CA THR A 39 -23.27 7.14 18.13
C THR A 39 -23.13 7.74 16.74
N GLU A 40 -22.35 7.11 15.87
CA GLU A 40 -22.08 7.58 14.49
C GLU A 40 -21.80 6.39 13.57
N VAL A 41 -22.09 6.56 12.29
CA VAL A 41 -21.73 5.64 11.21
C VAL A 41 -20.81 6.33 10.22
N HIS A 42 -19.63 5.75 9.99
CA HIS A 42 -18.67 6.24 8.99
C HIS A 42 -18.56 5.27 7.84
N ILE A 43 -18.89 5.71 6.63
CA ILE A 43 -18.74 4.96 5.39
C ILE A 43 -17.38 5.32 4.77
N SER A 44 -16.43 4.39 4.84
CA SER A 44 -15.06 4.60 4.35
C SER A 44 -14.86 3.99 2.96
N VAL A 45 -14.60 4.84 1.98
CA VAL A 45 -14.50 4.48 0.56
C VAL A 45 -13.05 4.60 0.10
N THR A 46 -12.46 3.47 -0.28
CA THR A 46 -11.06 3.42 -0.73
C THR A 46 -10.91 3.64 -2.23
N PHE A 47 -11.85 3.14 -3.03
CA PHE A 47 -11.75 3.12 -4.49
C PHE A 47 -12.82 3.99 -5.13
N THR A 48 -12.46 4.77 -6.16
CA THR A 48 -13.38 5.66 -6.88
C THR A 48 -14.58 4.93 -7.47
N TRP A 49 -14.40 3.73 -7.95
CA TRP A 49 -15.50 2.89 -8.50
C TRP A 49 -16.46 2.30 -7.45
N ASP A 50 -16.25 2.56 -6.18
CA ASP A 50 -17.17 2.21 -5.10
C ASP A 50 -17.98 3.41 -4.57
N ILE A 51 -17.83 4.61 -5.16
CA ILE A 51 -18.54 5.83 -4.74
C ILE A 51 -20.05 5.64 -4.88
N GLU A 52 -20.53 5.10 -6.01
CA GLU A 52 -21.96 4.84 -6.21
C GLU A 52 -22.55 3.92 -5.13
N LYS A 53 -21.81 2.86 -4.77
CA LYS A 53 -22.22 1.99 -3.67
C LYS A 53 -22.21 2.68 -2.31
N ALA A 54 -21.33 3.65 -2.11
CA ALA A 54 -21.31 4.41 -0.87
C ALA A 54 -22.55 5.28 -0.68
N GLU A 55 -23.12 5.80 -1.77
CA GLU A 55 -24.40 6.52 -1.73
C GLU A 55 -25.54 5.59 -1.29
N ASP A 56 -25.63 4.39 -1.86
CA ASP A 56 -26.61 3.37 -1.42
C ASP A 56 -26.46 3.03 0.06
N LEU A 57 -25.21 2.88 0.53
CA LEU A 57 -24.90 2.59 1.93
C LEU A 57 -25.29 3.74 2.85
N TYR A 58 -25.09 4.98 2.41
CA TYR A 58 -25.47 6.17 3.17
C TYR A 58 -26.96 6.14 3.51
N TYR A 59 -27.83 5.90 2.54
CA TYR A 59 -29.27 5.80 2.78
C TYR A 59 -29.66 4.58 3.60
N ALA A 60 -29.05 3.42 3.34
CA ALA A 60 -29.37 2.19 4.05
C ALA A 60 -29.03 2.26 5.54
N TRP A 61 -27.89 2.86 5.90
CA TRP A 61 -27.43 2.93 7.30
C TRP A 61 -28.11 4.03 8.12
N GLN A 62 -28.89 4.94 7.52
CA GLN A 62 -29.73 5.91 8.25
C GLN A 62 -30.79 5.26 9.14
N ILE A 63 -31.08 3.97 8.93
CA ILE A 63 -32.01 3.18 9.77
C ILE A 63 -31.62 3.18 11.26
N LEU A 64 -30.36 3.42 11.59
CA LEU A 64 -29.89 3.51 12.98
C LEU A 64 -30.32 4.80 13.69
N GLY A 65 -30.75 5.82 12.95
CA GLY A 65 -31.15 7.12 13.52
C GLY A 65 -30.01 7.93 14.13
N VAL A 66 -28.76 7.62 13.78
CA VAL A 66 -27.55 8.37 14.17
C VAL A 66 -26.93 9.04 12.93
N PRO A 67 -26.06 10.05 13.12
CA PRO A 67 -25.34 10.66 12.01
C PRO A 67 -24.59 9.62 11.17
N VAL A 68 -24.65 9.79 9.83
CA VAL A 68 -23.93 8.98 8.85
C VAL A 68 -23.01 9.89 8.05
N GLU A 69 -21.73 9.60 8.06
CA GLU A 69 -20.73 10.34 7.31
C GLU A 69 -20.12 9.44 6.20
N VAL A 70 -19.80 10.06 5.06
CA VAL A 70 -19.13 9.39 3.94
C VAL A 70 -17.82 10.10 3.67
N GLY A 71 -16.75 9.33 3.54
CA GLY A 71 -15.43 9.88 3.27
C GLY A 71 -14.41 8.82 2.89
N GLY A 72 -13.15 9.19 2.94
CA GLY A 72 -12.01 8.31 2.69
C GLY A 72 -11.29 8.59 1.37
N PRO A 73 -10.29 7.74 1.03
CA PRO A 73 -9.35 8.01 -0.07
C PRO A 73 -9.98 8.24 -1.45
N ALA A 74 -11.16 7.69 -1.72
CA ALA A 74 -11.87 7.90 -2.99
C ALA A 74 -12.37 9.34 -3.19
N PHE A 75 -12.46 10.13 -2.12
CA PHE A 75 -12.87 11.53 -2.11
C PHE A 75 -11.69 12.48 -1.90
N ASP A 76 -10.47 12.02 -2.22
CA ASP A 76 -9.22 12.76 -2.02
C ASP A 76 -8.94 13.19 -0.55
N ASP A 77 -9.63 12.57 0.41
CA ASP A 77 -9.39 12.75 1.85
C ASP A 77 -8.26 11.84 2.34
N ARG A 78 -7.01 12.27 2.10
CA ARG A 78 -5.81 11.49 2.41
C ARG A 78 -4.86 12.16 3.39
N MET A 79 -4.95 13.49 3.55
CA MET A 79 -4.00 14.26 4.38
C MET A 79 -4.45 14.40 5.83
N GLY A 80 -5.55 13.74 6.21
CA GLY A 80 -6.07 13.72 7.58
C GLY A 80 -5.17 12.99 8.59
N ASP A 81 -5.52 13.15 9.85
CA ASP A 81 -4.86 12.42 10.94
C ASP A 81 -5.17 10.92 10.87
N PHE A 82 -4.29 10.12 11.42
CA PHE A 82 -4.43 8.67 11.45
C PHE A 82 -4.76 8.18 12.86
N THR A 83 -5.82 7.37 12.97
CA THR A 83 -6.19 6.66 14.20
C THR A 83 -6.02 5.15 13.97
N PRO A 84 -5.09 4.48 14.68
CA PRO A 84 -4.89 3.04 14.56
C PRO A 84 -6.18 2.24 14.79
N GLY A 85 -6.41 1.22 13.98
CA GLY A 85 -7.57 0.33 14.10
C GLY A 85 -8.91 0.93 13.67
N LEU A 86 -9.00 2.25 13.39
CA LEU A 86 -10.28 2.87 13.03
C LEU A 86 -10.75 2.42 11.63
N TYR A 87 -9.99 2.71 10.58
CA TYR A 87 -10.37 2.34 9.20
C TYR A 87 -9.47 1.26 8.60
N LEU A 88 -8.40 0.90 9.28
CA LEU A 88 -7.48 -0.16 8.92
C LEU A 88 -7.37 -1.16 10.08
N ARG A 89 -7.10 -2.41 9.74
CA ARG A 89 -6.86 -3.45 10.75
C ARG A 89 -5.60 -3.13 11.57
N ASP A 90 -5.56 -3.68 12.77
CA ASP A 90 -4.43 -3.50 13.68
C ASP A 90 -3.08 -3.84 13.03
N GLY A 91 -2.09 -3.05 13.37
CA GLY A 91 -0.73 -3.16 12.86
C GLY A 91 -0.46 -2.51 11.52
N MET A 92 -1.50 -2.10 10.80
CA MET A 92 -1.37 -1.27 9.60
C MET A 92 -1.41 0.19 9.99
N ILE A 93 -0.36 0.94 9.69
CA ILE A 93 -0.20 2.31 10.14
C ILE A 93 0.30 3.23 9.04
N PHE A 94 -0.04 4.51 9.21
CA PHE A 94 0.62 5.61 8.54
C PHE A 94 1.44 6.37 9.56
N THR A 95 2.68 6.65 9.22
CA THR A 95 3.58 7.53 9.98
C THR A 95 3.80 8.85 9.26
N SER A 96 3.49 8.89 7.97
CA SER A 96 3.46 10.10 7.14
C SER A 96 2.42 10.00 6.04
N ARG A 97 2.05 11.17 5.49
CA ARG A 97 1.18 11.31 4.32
C ARG A 97 1.86 12.18 3.29
N GLY A 98 1.55 11.93 2.03
CA GLY A 98 2.04 12.73 0.92
C GLY A 98 3.30 12.21 0.28
N CYS A 99 3.60 12.75 -0.89
CA CYS A 99 4.76 12.39 -1.69
C CYS A 99 5.20 13.59 -2.53
N THR A 100 6.51 13.72 -2.75
CA THR A 100 7.09 14.78 -3.58
C THR A 100 7.06 14.47 -5.08
N LYS A 101 6.75 13.21 -5.48
CA LYS A 101 6.57 12.83 -6.89
C LYS A 101 5.21 13.23 -7.42
N ASP A 102 5.16 13.58 -8.69
CA ASP A 102 3.93 13.89 -9.43
C ASP A 102 3.65 12.80 -10.47
N CYS A 103 3.35 11.59 -10.00
CA CYS A 103 3.07 10.45 -10.88
C CYS A 103 1.64 10.58 -11.44
N TRP A 104 1.49 10.60 -12.78
CA TRP A 104 0.24 10.80 -13.49
C TRP A 104 -0.88 9.79 -13.11
N PHE A 105 -0.52 8.58 -12.70
CA PHE A 105 -1.44 7.51 -12.30
C PHE A 105 -1.80 7.54 -10.82
N CYS A 106 -1.11 8.34 -10.02
CA CYS A 106 -1.23 8.37 -8.56
C CYS A 106 -2.20 9.46 -8.12
N SER A 107 -3.02 9.15 -7.10
CA SER A 107 -3.95 10.14 -6.53
C SER A 107 -3.31 11.01 -5.45
N VAL A 108 -2.14 10.64 -4.92
CA VAL A 108 -1.46 11.38 -3.85
C VAL A 108 -1.13 12.83 -4.24
N PRO A 109 -0.59 13.13 -5.45
CA PRO A 109 -0.29 14.51 -5.84
C PRO A 109 -1.50 15.45 -5.79
N ARG A 110 -2.71 14.92 -6.07
CA ARG A 110 -3.96 15.73 -6.04
C ARG A 110 -4.29 16.25 -4.62
N CYS A 111 -3.88 15.50 -3.59
CA CYS A 111 -4.17 15.84 -2.19
C CYS A 111 -2.98 16.51 -1.50
N ALA A 112 -1.76 16.04 -1.81
CA ALA A 112 -0.56 16.42 -1.08
C ALA A 112 0.18 17.61 -1.69
N HIS A 113 -0.05 17.92 -2.98
CA HIS A 113 0.60 19.02 -3.70
C HIS A 113 2.13 19.07 -3.53
N GLY A 114 2.78 17.89 -3.46
CA GLY A 114 4.23 17.75 -3.27
C GLY A 114 4.69 17.87 -1.81
N GLU A 115 3.79 17.99 -0.86
CA GLU A 115 4.11 18.06 0.57
C GLU A 115 4.15 16.68 1.23
N ILE A 116 4.94 16.56 2.29
CA ILE A 116 4.95 15.40 3.19
C ILE A 116 4.60 15.89 4.60
N LYS A 117 3.51 15.35 5.14
CA LYS A 117 3.05 15.58 6.51
C LYS A 117 3.50 14.41 7.38
N GLU A 118 4.40 14.63 8.32
CA GLU A 118 4.74 13.67 9.36
C GLU A 118 3.61 13.59 10.39
N LEU A 119 3.24 12.36 10.76
CA LEU A 119 2.18 12.08 11.74
C LEU A 119 2.80 11.59 13.05
N PRO A 120 2.06 11.63 14.16
CA PRO A 120 2.47 10.98 15.40
C PRO A 120 2.77 9.50 15.17
N ILE A 121 3.92 9.04 15.65
CA ILE A 121 4.32 7.64 15.51
C ILE A 121 3.54 6.80 16.52
N VAL A 122 2.83 5.82 16.01
CA VAL A 122 2.06 4.84 16.79
C VAL A 122 2.59 3.42 16.53
N ASP A 123 2.35 2.50 17.46
CA ASP A 123 2.78 1.13 17.31
C ASP A 123 2.09 0.42 16.14
N GLY A 124 2.88 -0.30 15.35
CA GLY A 124 2.43 -1.09 14.22
C GLY A 124 3.60 -1.72 13.47
N TRP A 125 3.32 -2.53 12.47
CA TRP A 125 4.38 -3.24 11.75
C TRP A 125 4.24 -3.22 10.23
N ASN A 126 3.11 -2.75 9.69
CA ASN A 126 2.95 -2.56 8.26
C ASN A 126 2.80 -1.07 7.95
N ILE A 127 3.86 -0.49 7.39
CA ILE A 127 3.93 0.91 7.02
C ILE A 127 3.24 1.11 5.67
N LEU A 128 2.23 1.97 5.66
CA LEU A 128 1.43 2.30 4.48
C LEU A 128 1.68 3.71 3.94
N ASP A 129 2.72 4.37 4.44
CA ASP A 129 3.10 5.74 4.04
C ASP A 129 3.19 5.87 2.52
N ASP A 130 2.72 6.98 1.98
CA ASP A 130 2.80 7.25 0.54
C ASP A 130 4.25 7.29 0.06
N ASN A 131 5.16 7.83 0.89
CA ASN A 131 6.60 7.81 0.65
C ASN A 131 7.40 8.14 1.93
N ILE A 132 7.69 7.17 2.76
CA ILE A 132 8.43 7.38 4.02
C ILE A 132 9.87 7.89 3.81
N LEU A 133 10.50 7.61 2.67
CA LEU A 133 11.88 8.06 2.40
C LEU A 133 11.99 9.58 2.23
N GLY A 134 10.89 10.27 2.02
CA GLY A 134 10.84 11.72 1.94
C GLY A 134 10.66 12.42 3.29
N THR A 135 10.50 11.70 4.39
CA THR A 135 10.37 12.28 5.74
C THR A 135 11.73 12.77 6.28
N SER A 136 11.70 13.55 7.36
CA SER A 136 12.93 13.99 8.03
C SER A 136 13.73 12.80 8.57
N GLU A 137 15.05 12.97 8.70
CA GLU A 137 15.92 11.95 9.28
C GLU A 137 15.46 11.56 10.70
N ALA A 138 15.08 12.54 11.51
CA ALA A 138 14.60 12.30 12.87
C ALA A 138 13.35 11.42 12.88
N HIS A 139 12.37 11.69 11.99
CA HIS A 139 11.16 10.90 11.87
C HIS A 139 11.45 9.48 11.39
N PHE A 140 12.23 9.32 10.31
CA PHE A 140 12.60 8.01 9.78
C PHE A 140 13.30 7.13 10.84
N ARG A 141 14.25 7.70 11.60
CA ARG A 141 14.93 7.00 12.70
C ARG A 141 13.95 6.57 13.79
N ALA A 142 13.06 7.47 14.21
CA ALA A 142 12.05 7.16 15.23
C ALA A 142 11.06 6.06 14.78
N VAL A 143 10.67 6.03 13.50
CA VAL A 143 9.87 4.93 12.93
C VAL A 143 10.67 3.62 12.96
N CYS A 144 11.93 3.62 12.53
CA CYS A 144 12.76 2.42 12.59
C CYS A 144 12.93 1.90 14.04
N ASP A 145 13.11 2.78 15.01
CA ASP A 145 13.21 2.40 16.42
C ASP A 145 11.87 1.85 16.96
N MET A 146 10.74 2.41 16.55
CA MET A 146 9.42 1.85 16.86
C MET A 146 9.31 0.42 16.28
N LEU A 147 9.67 0.22 15.01
CA LEU A 147 9.58 -1.08 14.33
C LEU A 147 10.48 -2.15 14.95
N LYS A 148 11.67 -1.79 15.44
CA LYS A 148 12.58 -2.70 16.16
C LYS A 148 11.96 -3.25 17.45
N ARG A 149 11.03 -2.53 18.08
CA ARG A 149 10.32 -2.96 19.30
C ARG A 149 9.12 -3.85 19.04
N GLN A 150 8.65 -3.93 17.78
CA GLN A 150 7.47 -4.74 17.45
C GLN A 150 7.77 -6.24 17.50
N LYS A 151 6.76 -7.03 17.91
CA LYS A 151 6.82 -8.50 17.87
C LYS A 151 6.75 -9.08 16.45
N HIS A 152 6.09 -8.36 15.56
CA HIS A 152 5.93 -8.74 14.15
C HIS A 152 7.05 -8.13 13.32
N ARG A 153 7.55 -8.90 12.35
CA ARG A 153 8.46 -8.35 11.36
C ARG A 153 7.75 -7.29 10.52
N SER A 154 8.42 -6.19 10.32
CA SER A 154 7.86 -5.07 9.57
C SER A 154 7.66 -5.38 8.08
N VAL A 155 6.68 -4.71 7.49
CA VAL A 155 6.43 -4.67 6.05
C VAL A 155 6.28 -3.20 5.65
N PHE A 156 6.92 -2.80 4.58
CA PHE A 156 6.76 -1.46 4.00
C PHE A 156 5.93 -1.61 2.72
N THR A 157 4.59 -1.62 2.89
CA THR A 157 3.64 -1.83 1.79
C THR A 157 3.37 -0.54 1.01
N GLY A 158 3.45 0.62 1.65
CA GLY A 158 3.15 1.92 1.03
C GLY A 158 4.11 2.33 -0.08
N GLY A 159 5.30 1.77 -0.07
CA GLY A 159 6.32 2.01 -1.08
C GLY A 159 7.49 2.85 -0.58
N LEU A 160 8.62 2.58 -1.18
CA LEU A 160 9.88 3.28 -0.97
C LEU A 160 10.30 3.84 -2.31
N GLU A 161 10.36 5.17 -2.45
CA GLU A 161 10.78 5.83 -3.69
C GLU A 161 12.27 5.57 -3.96
N PRO A 162 12.64 4.84 -5.05
CA PRO A 162 14.02 4.43 -5.27
C PRO A 162 15.01 5.59 -5.32
N ALA A 163 14.61 6.72 -5.94
CA ALA A 163 15.48 7.87 -6.13
C ALA A 163 15.87 8.57 -4.82
N LEU A 164 15.07 8.39 -3.75
CA LEU A 164 15.30 9.06 -2.46
C LEU A 164 16.13 8.23 -1.48
N LEU A 165 16.27 6.90 -1.71
CA LEU A 165 17.00 6.07 -0.75
C LEU A 165 18.45 6.52 -0.60
N GLN A 166 18.85 6.81 0.62
CA GLN A 166 20.23 7.07 1.01
C GLN A 166 20.84 5.83 1.68
N GLN A 167 22.19 5.72 1.68
CA GLN A 167 22.84 4.55 2.27
C GLN A 167 22.51 4.37 3.76
N TRP A 168 22.54 5.43 4.55
CA TRP A 168 22.21 5.36 5.97
C TRP A 168 20.76 4.86 6.24
N GLN A 169 19.79 5.16 5.33
CA GLN A 169 18.43 4.62 5.43
C GLN A 169 18.42 3.12 5.12
N ALA A 170 19.18 2.69 4.10
CA ALA A 170 19.33 1.26 3.77
C ALA A 170 19.92 0.47 4.94
N ASP A 171 20.92 1.03 5.62
CA ASP A 171 21.57 0.42 6.80
C ASP A 171 20.57 0.28 7.96
N LEU A 172 19.77 1.30 8.24
CA LEU A 172 18.71 1.26 9.25
C LEU A 172 17.60 0.25 8.90
N LEU A 173 17.19 0.22 7.64
CA LEU A 173 16.21 -0.78 7.18
C LEU A 173 16.75 -2.20 7.38
N TYR A 174 18.04 -2.44 7.17
CA TYR A 174 18.65 -3.74 7.42
C TYR A 174 18.63 -4.11 8.92
N GLU A 175 18.88 -3.16 9.81
CA GLU A 175 18.77 -3.37 11.27
C GLU A 175 17.33 -3.69 11.72
N VAL A 176 16.32 -3.10 11.09
CA VAL A 176 14.89 -3.38 11.35
C VAL A 176 14.51 -4.81 10.97
N LYS A 177 15.24 -5.46 10.05
CA LYS A 177 14.99 -6.82 9.54
C LYS A 177 13.58 -7.03 9.02
N PRO A 178 13.10 -6.22 8.06
CA PRO A 178 11.74 -6.31 7.54
C PRO A 178 11.46 -7.66 6.90
N ALA A 179 10.20 -8.06 6.86
CA ALA A 179 9.75 -9.21 6.08
C ALA A 179 9.67 -8.87 4.59
N ARG A 180 9.26 -7.62 4.27
CA ARG A 180 9.14 -7.12 2.89
C ARG A 180 9.40 -5.62 2.86
N LEU A 181 10.09 -5.21 1.81
CA LEU A 181 10.25 -3.83 1.38
C LEU A 181 9.69 -3.73 -0.03
N TYR A 182 8.71 -2.88 -0.25
CA TYR A 182 8.18 -2.63 -1.58
C TYR A 182 8.68 -1.28 -2.10
N THR A 183 9.17 -1.27 -3.32
CA THR A 183 9.47 -0.09 -4.12
C THR A 183 8.63 -0.13 -5.40
N ALA A 184 8.82 0.80 -6.33
CA ALA A 184 8.09 0.83 -7.58
C ALA A 184 9.02 1.08 -8.78
N TYR A 185 8.64 0.52 -9.93
CA TYR A 185 9.19 0.77 -11.25
C TYR A 185 8.05 0.92 -12.24
N ASP A 186 7.54 2.11 -12.39
CA ASP A 186 6.32 2.37 -13.15
C ASP A 186 6.60 3.02 -14.51
N THR A 187 7.67 3.80 -14.62
CA THR A 187 8.09 4.49 -15.85
C THR A 187 9.54 4.16 -16.20
N ARG A 188 9.94 4.41 -17.45
CA ARG A 188 11.32 4.11 -17.92
C ARG A 188 12.40 4.83 -17.11
N ASP A 189 12.08 6.00 -16.59
CA ASP A 189 13.02 6.83 -15.82
C ASP A 189 13.29 6.27 -14.41
N ASP A 190 12.46 5.34 -13.94
CA ASP A 190 12.63 4.71 -12.63
C ASP A 190 13.67 3.56 -12.63
N LEU A 191 14.15 3.12 -13.80
CA LEU A 191 15.06 1.97 -13.90
C LEU A 191 16.41 2.24 -13.21
N GLU A 192 17.08 3.34 -13.54
CA GLU A 192 18.39 3.66 -12.95
C GLU A 192 18.28 3.89 -11.44
N PRO A 193 17.30 4.67 -10.93
CA PRO A 193 17.04 4.74 -9.49
C PRO A 193 16.82 3.37 -8.83
N LEU A 194 16.08 2.46 -9.46
CA LEU A 194 15.85 1.11 -8.94
C LEU A 194 17.16 0.30 -8.84
N ILE A 195 18.01 0.36 -9.86
CA ILE A 195 19.32 -0.30 -9.87
C ILE A 195 20.20 0.23 -8.73
N GLU A 196 20.26 1.54 -8.56
CA GLU A 196 21.04 2.18 -7.49
C GLU A 196 20.47 1.83 -6.10
N MET A 197 19.14 1.82 -5.94
CA MET A 197 18.49 1.33 -4.70
C MET A 197 18.90 -0.11 -4.41
N GLY A 198 18.88 -0.99 -5.41
CA GLY A 198 19.30 -2.38 -5.26
C GLY A 198 20.77 -2.51 -4.82
N LYS A 199 21.68 -1.68 -5.34
CA LYS A 199 23.08 -1.63 -4.91
C LYS A 199 23.21 -1.22 -3.44
N LYS A 200 22.52 -0.14 -3.02
CA LYS A 200 22.54 0.37 -1.64
C LYS A 200 21.99 -0.65 -0.64
N LEU A 201 20.87 -1.30 -0.97
CA LEU A 201 20.29 -2.35 -0.11
C LEU A 201 21.24 -3.55 0.02
N ARG A 202 21.87 -3.99 -1.07
CA ARG A 202 22.87 -5.08 -0.99
C ARG A 202 24.11 -4.67 -0.18
N ALA A 203 24.58 -3.44 -0.34
CA ALA A 203 25.70 -2.91 0.48
C ALA A 203 25.35 -2.89 1.98
N ALA A 204 24.10 -2.63 2.34
CA ALA A 204 23.60 -2.73 3.72
C ALA A 204 23.49 -4.18 4.23
N GLY A 205 23.51 -5.20 3.34
CA GLY A 205 23.47 -6.62 3.71
C GLY A 205 22.20 -7.37 3.26
N PHE A 206 21.26 -6.72 2.57
CA PHE A 206 20.11 -7.43 2.01
C PHE A 206 20.54 -8.38 0.89
N ARG A 207 19.97 -9.59 0.91
CA ARG A 207 20.22 -10.61 -0.11
C ARG A 207 19.01 -10.77 -1.00
N PRO A 208 19.15 -10.70 -2.33
CA PRO A 208 18.05 -10.95 -3.26
C PRO A 208 17.32 -12.27 -3.00
N SER A 209 18.07 -13.34 -2.72
CA SER A 209 17.53 -14.67 -2.38
C SER A 209 16.61 -14.73 -1.16
N SER A 210 16.62 -13.68 -0.30
CA SER A 210 15.71 -13.60 0.85
C SER A 210 14.28 -13.23 0.47
N HIS A 211 14.04 -12.76 -0.77
CA HIS A 211 12.78 -12.23 -1.26
C HIS A 211 12.22 -11.07 -0.42
N THR A 212 13.06 -10.40 0.36
CA THR A 212 12.66 -9.24 1.15
C THR A 212 12.46 -8.00 0.28
N MET A 213 13.30 -7.85 -0.74
CA MET A 213 13.26 -6.74 -1.69
C MET A 213 12.22 -7.04 -2.78
N CYS A 214 11.12 -6.31 -2.81
CA CYS A 214 10.03 -6.45 -3.75
C CYS A 214 9.83 -5.14 -4.52
N CYS A 215 9.32 -5.21 -5.74
CA CYS A 215 9.07 -4.04 -6.56
C CYS A 215 7.72 -4.15 -7.27
N TYR A 216 6.86 -3.17 -7.08
CA TYR A 216 5.66 -2.99 -7.88
C TYR A 216 6.03 -2.51 -9.27
N VAL A 217 5.39 -3.09 -10.28
CA VAL A 217 5.56 -2.70 -11.68
C VAL A 217 4.18 -2.44 -12.27
N LEU A 218 3.89 -1.18 -12.59
CA LEU A 218 2.62 -0.82 -13.20
C LEU A 218 2.51 -1.44 -14.60
N CYS A 219 1.36 -2.02 -14.92
CA CYS A 219 1.10 -2.61 -16.22
C CYS A 219 -0.34 -2.41 -16.68
N GLY A 220 -0.56 -2.44 -17.99
CA GLY A 220 -1.89 -2.37 -18.60
C GLY A 220 -2.52 -0.97 -18.60
N TYR A 221 -1.71 0.07 -18.54
CA TYR A 221 -2.15 1.45 -18.76
C TYR A 221 -2.23 1.77 -20.26
N ASP A 222 -2.85 2.89 -20.60
CA ASP A 222 -3.01 3.27 -22.00
C ASP A 222 -1.65 3.46 -22.70
N GLY A 223 -1.47 2.75 -23.83
CA GLY A 223 -0.20 2.69 -24.56
C GLY A 223 0.84 1.70 -24.04
N ASP A 224 0.54 0.90 -22.99
CA ASP A 224 1.40 -0.18 -22.53
C ASP A 224 1.25 -1.43 -23.43
N SER A 225 2.30 -2.25 -23.51
CA SER A 225 2.28 -3.55 -24.18
C SER A 225 2.73 -4.67 -23.25
N PHE A 226 2.29 -5.91 -23.53
CA PHE A 226 2.76 -7.08 -22.77
C PHE A 226 4.26 -7.23 -22.81
N GLU A 227 4.88 -6.94 -23.94
CA GLU A 227 6.33 -7.00 -24.13
C GLU A 227 7.05 -5.96 -23.27
N ASP A 228 6.60 -4.70 -23.27
CA ASP A 228 7.18 -3.64 -22.45
C ASP A 228 6.99 -3.90 -20.95
N ALA A 229 5.81 -4.40 -20.55
CA ALA A 229 5.52 -4.77 -19.16
C ALA A 229 6.42 -5.94 -18.71
N GLU A 230 6.56 -6.99 -19.54
CA GLU A 230 7.45 -8.11 -19.22
C GLU A 230 8.91 -7.68 -19.15
N LYS A 231 9.35 -6.80 -20.03
CA LYS A 231 10.69 -6.20 -20.00
C LYS A 231 10.94 -5.48 -18.67
N ARG A 232 10.01 -4.63 -18.19
CA ARG A 232 10.14 -3.97 -16.88
C ARG A 232 10.22 -4.96 -15.73
N LEU A 233 9.41 -6.03 -15.77
CA LEU A 233 9.41 -7.10 -14.76
C LEU A 233 10.75 -7.85 -14.74
N VAL A 234 11.33 -8.15 -15.90
CA VAL A 234 12.66 -8.78 -16.02
C VAL A 234 13.75 -7.83 -15.52
N GLN A 235 13.73 -6.56 -15.92
CA GLN A 235 14.66 -5.54 -15.42
C GLN A 235 14.59 -5.39 -13.89
N THR A 236 13.41 -5.51 -13.32
CA THR A 236 13.22 -5.54 -11.86
C THR A 236 13.98 -6.71 -11.22
N MET A 237 13.92 -7.90 -11.81
CA MET A 237 14.71 -9.05 -11.34
C MET A 237 16.22 -8.80 -11.48
N GLN A 238 16.65 -8.17 -12.58
CA GLN A 238 18.06 -7.81 -12.81
C GLN A 238 18.57 -6.85 -11.74
N ALA A 239 17.75 -5.91 -11.29
CA ALA A 239 18.08 -5.00 -10.19
C ALA A 239 18.11 -5.69 -8.80
N GLY A 240 17.67 -6.96 -8.69
CA GLY A 240 17.70 -7.76 -7.46
C GLY A 240 16.40 -7.75 -6.66
N PHE A 241 15.28 -7.33 -7.27
CA PHE A 241 13.96 -7.28 -6.64
C PHE A 241 13.02 -8.35 -7.16
N VAL A 242 12.20 -8.92 -6.30
CA VAL A 242 11.08 -9.78 -6.70
C VAL A 242 9.99 -8.90 -7.31
N PRO A 243 9.64 -9.07 -8.60
CA PRO A 243 8.66 -8.24 -9.27
C PRO A 243 7.23 -8.58 -8.83
N TYR A 244 6.37 -7.56 -8.83
CA TYR A 244 4.95 -7.67 -8.54
C TYR A 244 4.14 -6.79 -9.50
N ALA A 245 3.50 -7.40 -10.49
CA ALA A 245 2.72 -6.68 -11.48
C ALA A 245 1.48 -6.02 -10.85
N MET A 246 1.37 -4.71 -10.98
CA MET A 246 0.23 -3.89 -10.54
C MET A 246 -0.59 -3.49 -11.77
N LEU A 247 -1.78 -4.06 -11.88
CA LEU A 247 -2.67 -3.75 -13.00
C LEU A 247 -3.28 -2.36 -12.81
N PHE A 248 -3.02 -1.47 -13.77
CA PHE A 248 -3.66 -0.17 -13.83
C PHE A 248 -5.18 -0.32 -13.95
N ARG A 249 -5.90 0.54 -13.25
CA ARG A 249 -7.35 0.67 -13.34
C ARG A 249 -7.71 2.14 -13.40
N GLY A 250 -8.52 2.50 -14.38
CA GLY A 250 -9.11 3.83 -14.45
C GLY A 250 -10.06 4.11 -13.27
N GLU A 251 -10.61 5.30 -13.24
CA GLU A 251 -11.55 5.73 -12.19
C GLU A 251 -12.81 4.87 -12.10
N ASP A 252 -13.22 4.26 -13.21
CA ASP A 252 -14.36 3.33 -13.31
C ASP A 252 -14.02 1.90 -12.81
N GLY A 253 -12.75 1.64 -12.47
CA GLY A 253 -12.27 0.36 -12.00
C GLY A 253 -12.21 -0.75 -13.05
N LYS A 254 -12.49 -0.44 -14.32
CA LYS A 254 -12.42 -1.42 -15.41
C LYS A 254 -10.98 -1.79 -15.74
N TYR A 255 -10.82 -2.93 -16.33
CA TYR A 255 -9.55 -3.45 -16.80
C TYR A 255 -9.78 -4.43 -17.96
N ASP A 256 -8.76 -4.57 -18.81
CA ASP A 256 -8.76 -5.58 -19.87
C ASP A 256 -8.56 -6.99 -19.27
N PRO A 257 -9.41 -7.99 -19.64
CA PRO A 257 -9.26 -9.37 -19.17
C PRO A 257 -7.91 -10.02 -19.52
N GLU A 258 -7.27 -9.65 -20.62
CA GLU A 258 -5.96 -10.17 -21.02
C GLU A 258 -4.88 -9.63 -20.11
N TRP A 259 -4.91 -8.32 -19.80
CA TRP A 259 -4.04 -7.73 -18.79
C TRP A 259 -4.24 -8.34 -17.41
N ARG A 260 -5.47 -8.71 -17.06
CA ARG A 260 -5.74 -9.43 -15.82
C ARG A 260 -5.12 -10.82 -15.80
N ARG A 261 -5.06 -11.53 -16.94
CA ARG A 261 -4.37 -12.81 -17.08
C ARG A 261 -2.88 -12.64 -16.91
N PHE A 262 -2.29 -11.67 -17.62
CA PHE A 262 -0.87 -11.31 -17.51
C PHE A 262 -0.49 -11.00 -16.06
N GLN A 263 -1.25 -10.11 -15.39
CA GLN A 263 -1.00 -9.78 -13.99
C GLN A 263 -0.95 -11.02 -13.09
N ARG A 264 -1.87 -11.98 -13.28
CA ARG A 264 -1.92 -13.19 -12.44
C ARG A 264 -0.65 -14.05 -12.51
N GLU A 265 0.08 -13.98 -13.60
CA GLU A 265 1.35 -14.68 -13.77
C GLU A 265 2.51 -13.97 -13.07
N TRP A 266 2.38 -12.67 -12.82
CA TRP A 266 3.42 -11.82 -12.28
C TRP A 266 3.09 -11.18 -10.91
N CYS A 267 1.96 -11.54 -10.29
CA CYS A 267 1.58 -11.04 -8.96
C CYS A 267 1.46 -12.13 -7.88
N ARG A 268 1.62 -13.41 -8.23
CA ARG A 268 1.54 -14.51 -7.27
C ARG A 268 2.93 -14.78 -6.68
N PRO A 269 3.14 -14.61 -5.37
CA PRO A 269 4.46 -14.73 -4.74
C PRO A 269 5.18 -16.07 -5.02
N ILE A 270 4.43 -17.17 -5.13
CA ILE A 270 5.01 -18.50 -5.45
C ILE A 270 5.56 -18.51 -6.88
N ILE A 271 4.81 -17.94 -7.84
CA ILE A 271 5.21 -17.94 -9.25
C ILE A 271 6.36 -16.96 -9.46
N THR A 272 6.20 -15.72 -8.98
CA THR A 272 7.22 -14.69 -9.15
C THR A 272 8.50 -15.01 -8.38
N GLY A 273 8.40 -15.61 -7.20
CA GLY A 273 9.55 -16.08 -6.44
C GLY A 273 10.31 -17.22 -7.15
N LYS A 274 9.58 -18.16 -7.79
CA LYS A 274 10.21 -19.21 -8.61
C LYS A 274 10.92 -18.61 -9.82
N LYS A 275 10.26 -17.77 -10.62
CA LYS A 275 10.85 -17.07 -11.77
C LYS A 275 12.10 -16.27 -11.36
N PHE A 276 12.03 -15.57 -10.23
CA PHE A 276 13.15 -14.80 -9.69
C PHE A 276 14.34 -15.71 -9.32
N ASN A 277 14.11 -16.83 -8.63
CA ASN A 277 15.17 -17.76 -8.26
C ASN A 277 15.82 -18.37 -9.49
N GLU A 278 15.04 -18.82 -10.46
CA GLU A 278 15.54 -19.39 -11.72
C GLU A 278 16.40 -18.36 -12.47
N TYR A 279 15.94 -17.13 -12.55
CA TYR A 279 16.68 -16.05 -13.19
C TYR A 279 17.97 -15.70 -12.44
N TRP A 280 17.90 -15.54 -11.12
CA TRP A 280 19.03 -15.14 -10.29
C TRP A 280 20.10 -16.22 -10.17
N LEU A 281 19.72 -17.49 -10.07
CA LEU A 281 20.64 -18.62 -10.05
C LEU A 281 21.38 -18.75 -11.38
N ALA A 282 20.69 -18.63 -12.50
CA ALA A 282 21.31 -18.71 -13.83
C ALA A 282 22.40 -17.65 -14.09
N GLN A 283 22.38 -16.53 -13.35
CA GLN A 283 23.37 -15.46 -13.48
C GLN A 283 24.52 -15.51 -12.48
N ASN A 284 24.35 -16.24 -11.39
CA ASN A 284 25.36 -16.31 -10.31
C ASN A 284 26.03 -17.71 -10.22
N ASP A 285 25.66 -18.65 -11.08
CA ASP A 285 26.35 -19.94 -11.26
C ASP A 285 27.46 -19.88 -12.33
N THR A 286 27.79 -18.66 -12.81
CA THR A 286 28.94 -18.36 -13.69
C THR A 286 29.91 -17.45 -12.94
#